data_febbb8534151b7a3668efce8909a7b0e
#
_entry.id   febbb8534151b7a3668efce8909a7b0e
#
_cell.length_a   1.000
_cell.length_b   1.000
_cell.length_c   1.000
_cell.angle_alpha   90.00
_cell.angle_beta   90.00
_cell.angle_gamma   90.00
#
_symmetry.space_group_name_H-M   'P 1'
#
loop_
_entity.id
_entity.type
_entity.pdbx_description
1 polymer ?
#
loop_
_entity_poly.entity_id
_entity_poly.type
_entity_poly.pdbx_seq_one_letter_code
_entity_poly.pdbx_strand_id
1 'polypeptide(L)'
;MAEVIDDRGKEILAKTVQLFMKFGIKSMTMDDVARQLGISKKTLYLYVSDKNDLVIKTMRAIVDRERQAVINMNSNHSNAIDQLFELSKDVAQKFGSVHPSINYDLQKYHPEAWKVFSDFQNVFINGCIQENIKLGMEQGLYRDNLDPFLISHFYSSQVPMCTDGETFPADKYSFPKIHLEMMRYHIRGIASEKGLKYLKEKVKQEKIQL
;
A
#
# COMPACT_ATOMS: atom_id res chain seq x y z
N MET A 1 -23.81 -11.17 -5.90
CA MET A 1 -23.57 -10.22 -6.99
C MET A 1 -22.99 -8.96 -6.37
N ALA A 2 -21.86 -8.45 -6.86
CA ALA A 2 -21.31 -7.19 -6.38
C ALA A 2 -22.31 -6.07 -6.72
N GLU A 3 -22.71 -5.30 -5.74
CA GLU A 3 -23.59 -4.14 -5.88
C GLU A 3 -22.87 -3.10 -6.75
N VAL A 4 -23.41 -2.79 -7.92
CA VAL A 4 -22.80 -1.81 -8.83
C VAL A 4 -23.02 -0.43 -8.23
N ILE A 5 -21.97 0.14 -7.66
CA ILE A 5 -21.99 1.50 -7.11
C ILE A 5 -21.87 2.48 -8.27
N ASP A 6 -22.82 3.42 -8.38
CA ASP A 6 -22.82 4.47 -9.39
C ASP A 6 -21.65 5.48 -9.19
N ASP A 7 -21.45 6.39 -10.12
CA ASP A 7 -20.32 7.34 -10.06
C ASP A 7 -20.41 8.28 -8.86
N ARG A 8 -21.60 8.62 -8.41
CA ARG A 8 -21.80 9.41 -7.19
C ARG A 8 -21.40 8.64 -5.94
N GLY A 9 -21.75 7.36 -5.87
CA GLY A 9 -21.33 6.49 -4.78
C GLY A 9 -19.81 6.33 -4.74
N LYS A 10 -19.16 6.17 -5.90
CA LYS A 10 -17.69 6.13 -6.01
C LYS A 10 -17.06 7.42 -5.50
N GLU A 11 -17.61 8.58 -5.85
CA GLU A 11 -17.14 9.87 -5.35
C GLU A 11 -17.27 9.99 -3.82
N ILE A 12 -18.40 9.58 -3.26
CA ILE A 12 -18.64 9.54 -1.81
C ILE A 12 -17.59 8.68 -1.12
N LEU A 13 -17.36 7.46 -1.61
CA LEU A 13 -16.35 6.56 -1.05
C LEU A 13 -14.94 7.17 -1.15
N ALA A 14 -14.56 7.70 -2.31
CA ALA A 14 -13.24 8.31 -2.51
C ALA A 14 -12.97 9.49 -1.56
N LYS A 15 -13.96 10.37 -1.38
CA LYS A 15 -13.87 11.47 -0.41
C LYS A 15 -13.85 10.97 1.04
N THR A 16 -14.60 9.92 1.34
CA THR A 16 -14.60 9.30 2.68
C THR A 16 -13.23 8.71 3.01
N VAL A 17 -12.53 8.11 2.03
CA VAL A 17 -11.13 7.68 2.21
C VAL A 17 -10.28 8.82 2.73
N GLN A 18 -10.34 10.00 2.10
CA GLN A 18 -9.55 11.16 2.50
C GLN A 18 -9.88 11.62 3.93
N LEU A 19 -11.16 11.58 4.32
CA LEU A 19 -11.57 11.92 5.68
C LEU A 19 -11.00 10.93 6.71
N PHE A 20 -11.12 9.63 6.45
CA PHE A 20 -10.57 8.62 7.34
C PHE A 20 -9.04 8.68 7.44
N MET A 21 -8.35 8.90 6.32
CA MET A 21 -6.90 9.07 6.33
C MET A 21 -6.44 10.28 7.15
N LYS A 22 -7.23 11.36 7.14
CA LYS A 22 -6.90 12.60 7.86
C LYS A 22 -7.26 12.56 9.34
N PHE A 23 -8.44 12.01 9.67
CA PHE A 23 -9.02 12.13 11.01
C PHE A 23 -9.07 10.80 11.79
N GLY A 24 -8.74 9.67 11.16
CA GLY A 24 -8.94 8.33 11.72
C GLY A 24 -10.37 7.84 11.56
N ILE A 25 -10.57 6.51 11.61
CA ILE A 25 -11.88 5.90 11.38
C ILE A 25 -12.78 6.08 12.62
N LYS A 26 -12.24 5.80 13.80
CA LYS A 26 -13.03 5.79 15.05
C LYS A 26 -13.61 7.17 15.39
N SER A 27 -12.85 8.23 15.17
CA SER A 27 -13.21 9.62 15.48
C SER A 27 -14.34 10.20 14.63
N MET A 28 -14.59 9.63 13.43
CA MET A 28 -15.60 10.11 12.50
C MET A 28 -16.93 9.38 12.70
N THR A 29 -18.01 10.12 12.96
CA THR A 29 -19.39 9.59 12.95
C THR A 29 -20.01 9.67 11.54
N MET A 30 -21.13 8.97 11.29
CA MET A 30 -21.88 9.08 10.03
C MET A 30 -22.35 10.51 9.77
N ASP A 31 -22.70 11.26 10.82
CA ASP A 31 -23.08 12.66 10.72
C ASP A 31 -21.89 13.56 10.33
N ASP A 32 -20.72 13.29 10.89
CA ASP A 32 -19.49 14.01 10.52
C ASP A 32 -19.12 13.76 9.06
N VAL A 33 -19.20 12.50 8.61
CA VAL A 33 -18.94 12.13 7.20
C VAL A 33 -19.92 12.86 6.29
N ALA A 34 -21.24 12.78 6.53
CA ALA A 34 -22.23 13.45 5.70
C ALA A 34 -22.01 14.97 5.65
N ARG A 35 -21.74 15.61 6.80
CA ARG A 35 -21.45 17.03 6.90
C ARG A 35 -20.18 17.42 6.12
N GLN A 36 -19.10 16.67 6.24
CA GLN A 36 -17.83 16.94 5.55
C GLN A 36 -17.97 16.75 4.02
N LEU A 37 -18.83 15.82 3.59
CA LEU A 37 -19.11 15.58 2.18
C LEU A 37 -20.13 16.58 1.58
N GLY A 38 -20.75 17.43 2.41
CA GLY A 38 -21.77 18.36 1.96
C GLY A 38 -23.07 17.66 1.48
N ILE A 39 -23.39 16.48 2.02
CA ILE A 39 -24.60 15.72 1.68
C ILE A 39 -25.49 15.48 2.91
N SER A 40 -26.76 15.16 2.67
CA SER A 40 -27.63 14.75 3.77
C SER A 40 -27.26 13.35 4.27
N LYS A 41 -27.53 13.09 5.56
CA LYS A 41 -27.40 11.75 6.15
C LYS A 41 -28.23 10.72 5.38
N LYS A 42 -29.45 11.11 4.95
CA LYS A 42 -30.31 10.28 4.09
C LYS A 42 -29.61 9.89 2.79
N THR A 43 -28.93 10.85 2.16
CA THR A 43 -28.17 10.58 0.92
C THR A 43 -27.04 9.60 1.16
N LEU A 44 -26.29 9.73 2.28
CA LEU A 44 -25.23 8.79 2.62
C LEU A 44 -25.77 7.36 2.80
N TYR A 45 -26.90 7.22 3.50
CA TYR A 45 -27.55 5.92 3.72
C TYR A 45 -28.20 5.29 2.47
N LEU A 46 -28.22 5.97 1.32
CA LEU A 46 -28.57 5.34 0.05
C LEU A 46 -27.43 4.42 -0.47
N TYR A 47 -26.20 4.66 -0.04
CA TYR A 47 -25.00 3.95 -0.51
C TYR A 47 -24.43 2.97 0.51
N VAL A 48 -24.76 3.16 1.79
CA VAL A 48 -24.23 2.33 2.89
C VAL A 48 -25.29 2.12 3.95
N SER A 49 -25.29 0.94 4.57
CA SER A 49 -26.25 0.59 5.63
C SER A 49 -25.87 1.21 6.99
N ASP A 50 -24.60 1.26 7.28
CA ASP A 50 -24.05 1.75 8.54
C ASP A 50 -22.58 2.15 8.41
N LYS A 51 -21.93 2.48 9.52
CA LYS A 51 -20.51 2.86 9.53
C LYS A 51 -19.58 1.70 9.16
N ASN A 52 -19.92 0.48 9.56
CA ASN A 52 -19.09 -0.68 9.25
C ASN A 52 -19.12 -0.98 7.75
N ASP A 53 -20.31 -0.95 7.12
CA ASP A 53 -20.47 -1.08 5.66
C ASP A 53 -19.73 0.04 4.92
N LEU A 54 -19.79 1.29 5.42
CA LEU A 54 -19.04 2.40 4.85
C LEU A 54 -17.54 2.12 4.88
N VAL A 55 -17.00 1.64 6.00
CA VAL A 55 -15.57 1.32 6.14
C VAL A 55 -15.17 0.16 5.22
N ILE A 56 -15.99 -0.89 5.12
CA ILE A 56 -15.74 -2.03 4.22
C ILE A 56 -15.71 -1.58 2.75
N LYS A 57 -16.74 -0.84 2.31
CA LYS A 57 -16.83 -0.33 0.93
C LYS A 57 -15.68 0.64 0.61
N THR A 58 -15.32 1.49 1.55
CA THR A 58 -14.18 2.40 1.44
C THR A 58 -12.86 1.61 1.31
N MET A 59 -12.67 0.57 2.11
CA MET A 59 -11.47 -0.27 2.02
C MET A 59 -11.40 -1.03 0.69
N ARG A 60 -12.52 -1.58 0.21
CA ARG A 60 -12.58 -2.22 -1.13
C ARG A 60 -12.19 -1.24 -2.23
N ALA A 61 -12.73 -0.01 -2.19
CA ALA A 61 -12.39 1.02 -3.17
C ALA A 61 -10.89 1.39 -3.16
N ILE A 62 -10.28 1.45 -1.98
CA ILE A 62 -8.82 1.62 -1.84
C ILE A 62 -8.09 0.45 -2.50
N VAL A 63 -8.41 -0.77 -2.10
CA VAL A 63 -7.74 -1.99 -2.59
C VAL A 63 -7.86 -2.13 -4.11
N ASP A 64 -9.04 -1.86 -4.69
CA ASP A 64 -9.23 -1.95 -6.14
C ASP A 64 -8.39 -0.90 -6.89
N ARG A 65 -8.32 0.32 -6.37
CA ARG A 65 -7.47 1.39 -6.92
C ARG A 65 -5.99 1.02 -6.84
N GLU A 66 -5.54 0.55 -5.68
CA GLU A 66 -4.13 0.17 -5.47
C GLU A 66 -3.75 -1.05 -6.33
N ARG A 67 -4.63 -2.03 -6.46
CA ARG A 67 -4.44 -3.18 -7.35
C ARG A 67 -4.22 -2.73 -8.79
N GLN A 68 -5.07 -1.83 -9.29
CA GLN A 68 -4.94 -1.32 -10.66
C GLN A 68 -3.67 -0.50 -10.84
N ALA A 69 -3.28 0.30 -9.85
CA ALA A 69 -2.03 1.05 -9.87
C ALA A 69 -0.80 0.14 -9.97
N VAL A 70 -0.75 -0.93 -9.18
CA VAL A 70 0.36 -1.92 -9.22
C VAL A 70 0.40 -2.66 -10.57
N ILE A 71 -0.75 -3.07 -11.11
CA ILE A 71 -0.81 -3.72 -12.43
C ILE A 71 -0.28 -2.79 -13.52
N ASN A 72 -0.72 -1.53 -13.54
CA ASN A 72 -0.27 -0.54 -14.52
C ASN A 72 1.24 -0.25 -14.38
N MET A 73 1.73 -0.16 -13.15
CA MET A 73 3.14 0.07 -12.87
C MET A 73 4.01 -1.08 -13.39
N ASN A 74 3.63 -2.33 -13.10
CA ASN A 74 4.36 -3.50 -13.59
C ASN A 74 4.35 -3.61 -15.11
N SER A 75 3.25 -3.21 -15.78
CA SER A 75 3.15 -3.23 -17.24
C SER A 75 4.02 -2.16 -17.93
N ASN A 76 4.32 -1.06 -17.25
CA ASN A 76 5.10 0.05 -17.78
C ASN A 76 6.62 -0.17 -17.67
N HIS A 77 7.06 -1.15 -16.89
CA HIS A 77 8.48 -1.43 -16.66
C HIS A 77 8.82 -2.88 -17.01
N SER A 78 9.73 -3.06 -17.97
CA SER A 78 10.23 -4.39 -18.35
C SER A 78 11.36 -4.91 -17.46
N ASN A 79 11.91 -4.07 -16.59
CA ASN A 79 13.04 -4.36 -15.74
C ASN A 79 12.59 -4.56 -14.30
N ALA A 80 12.95 -5.69 -13.68
CA ALA A 80 12.52 -6.05 -12.34
C ALA A 80 12.95 -5.04 -11.25
N ILE A 81 14.14 -4.47 -11.36
CA ILE A 81 14.62 -3.45 -10.42
C ILE A 81 13.79 -2.18 -10.54
N ASP A 82 13.41 -1.78 -11.76
CA ASP A 82 12.59 -0.59 -11.99
C ASP A 82 11.18 -0.75 -11.44
N GLN A 83 10.56 -1.91 -11.64
CA GLN A 83 9.26 -2.23 -11.04
C GLN A 83 9.29 -2.11 -9.52
N LEU A 84 10.28 -2.74 -8.88
CA LEU A 84 10.42 -2.70 -7.42
C LEU A 84 10.69 -1.29 -6.90
N PHE A 85 11.43 -0.50 -7.66
CA PHE A 85 11.80 0.86 -7.32
C PHE A 85 10.59 1.80 -7.37
N GLU A 86 9.77 1.72 -8.43
CA GLU A 86 8.54 2.51 -8.55
C GLU A 86 7.50 2.10 -7.51
N LEU A 87 7.36 0.81 -7.21
CA LEU A 87 6.53 0.34 -6.10
C LEU A 87 6.97 0.96 -4.77
N SER A 88 8.27 0.99 -4.51
CA SER A 88 8.83 1.58 -3.30
C SER A 88 8.54 3.08 -3.18
N LYS A 89 8.68 3.84 -4.27
CA LYS A 89 8.35 5.27 -4.30
C LYS A 89 6.87 5.51 -3.99
N ASP A 90 6.00 4.74 -4.64
CA ASP A 90 4.54 4.84 -4.45
C ASP A 90 4.14 4.55 -2.99
N VAL A 91 4.69 3.49 -2.40
CA VAL A 91 4.49 3.16 -0.98
C VAL A 91 4.99 4.28 -0.07
N ALA A 92 6.21 4.78 -0.29
CA ALA A 92 6.79 5.86 0.52
C ALA A 92 5.94 7.15 0.47
N GLN A 93 5.40 7.48 -0.71
CA GLN A 93 4.56 8.67 -0.90
C GLN A 93 3.20 8.54 -0.22
N LYS A 94 2.57 7.38 -0.31
CA LYS A 94 1.20 7.16 0.21
C LYS A 94 1.15 7.00 1.73
N PHE A 95 2.05 6.21 2.28
CA PHE A 95 2.03 5.90 3.73
C PHE A 95 2.43 7.09 4.62
N GLY A 96 3.16 8.08 4.11
CA GLY A 96 3.51 9.27 4.86
C GLY A 96 2.31 10.15 5.27
N SER A 97 1.13 9.93 4.70
CA SER A 97 -0.10 10.70 4.96
C SER A 97 -1.19 9.92 5.70
N VAL A 98 -0.95 8.67 6.12
CA VAL A 98 -1.94 7.83 6.79
C VAL A 98 -1.99 8.15 8.28
N HIS A 99 -3.21 8.40 8.81
CA HIS A 99 -3.38 8.62 10.25
C HIS A 99 -2.94 7.38 11.04
N PRO A 100 -2.11 7.53 12.09
CA PRO A 100 -1.50 6.40 12.82
C PRO A 100 -2.51 5.39 13.39
N SER A 101 -3.73 5.82 13.73
CA SER A 101 -4.75 4.93 14.30
C SER A 101 -5.44 4.00 13.29
N ILE A 102 -5.26 4.21 11.98
CA ILE A 102 -6.03 3.49 10.94
C ILE A 102 -5.88 1.97 11.08
N ASN A 103 -4.66 1.47 11.19
CA ASN A 103 -4.41 0.03 11.32
C ASN A 103 -5.05 -0.54 12.59
N TYR A 104 -4.91 0.15 13.71
CA TYR A 104 -5.51 -0.26 14.97
C TYR A 104 -7.04 -0.21 14.91
N ASP A 105 -7.62 0.85 14.35
CA ASP A 105 -9.06 1.01 14.20
C ASP A 105 -9.67 -0.09 13.33
N LEU A 106 -9.02 -0.44 12.22
CA LEU A 106 -9.44 -1.52 11.33
C LEU A 106 -9.39 -2.88 12.05
N GLN A 107 -8.26 -3.22 12.66
CA GLN A 107 -8.08 -4.51 13.33
C GLN A 107 -9.07 -4.69 14.49
N LYS A 108 -9.27 -3.65 15.30
CA LYS A 108 -10.06 -3.76 16.52
C LYS A 108 -11.56 -3.59 16.31
N TYR A 109 -11.96 -2.67 15.44
CA TYR A 109 -13.36 -2.26 15.32
C TYR A 109 -14.01 -2.65 13.99
N HIS A 110 -13.22 -2.99 12.95
CA HIS A 110 -13.69 -3.29 11.59
C HIS A 110 -12.99 -4.51 10.99
N PRO A 111 -13.08 -5.70 11.62
CA PRO A 111 -12.31 -6.89 11.23
C PRO A 111 -12.58 -7.35 9.79
N GLU A 112 -13.78 -7.14 9.26
CA GLU A 112 -14.08 -7.46 7.85
C GLU A 112 -13.35 -6.54 6.88
N ALA A 113 -13.28 -5.25 7.18
CA ALA A 113 -12.50 -4.30 6.38
C ALA A 113 -10.99 -4.57 6.50
N TRP A 114 -10.54 -4.94 7.70
CA TRP A 114 -9.16 -5.41 7.91
C TRP A 114 -8.85 -6.63 7.05
N LYS A 115 -9.78 -7.61 6.97
CA LYS A 115 -9.61 -8.78 6.13
C LYS A 115 -9.43 -8.42 4.64
N VAL A 116 -10.21 -7.46 4.12
CA VAL A 116 -10.05 -6.98 2.72
C VAL A 116 -8.64 -6.45 2.50
N PHE A 117 -8.11 -5.66 3.43
CA PHE A 117 -6.76 -5.12 3.34
C PHE A 117 -5.68 -6.21 3.49
N SER A 118 -5.82 -7.09 4.47
CA SER A 118 -4.84 -8.17 4.71
C SER A 118 -4.80 -9.19 3.57
N ASP A 119 -5.94 -9.53 2.96
CA ASP A 119 -5.99 -10.40 1.79
C ASP A 119 -5.30 -9.73 0.58
N PHE A 120 -5.48 -8.42 0.40
CA PHE A 120 -4.76 -7.68 -0.63
C PHE A 120 -3.24 -7.73 -0.43
N GLN A 121 -2.77 -7.51 0.79
CA GLN A 121 -1.34 -7.56 1.13
C GLN A 121 -0.78 -8.98 0.97
N ASN A 122 -1.43 -9.96 1.59
CA ASN A 122 -0.90 -11.32 1.72
C ASN A 122 -1.04 -12.15 0.43
N VAL A 123 -2.01 -11.85 -0.41
CA VAL A 123 -2.24 -12.61 -1.64
C VAL A 123 -1.76 -11.84 -2.86
N PHE A 124 -2.30 -10.62 -3.07
CA PHE A 124 -2.02 -9.90 -4.30
C PHE A 124 -0.61 -9.29 -4.30
N ILE A 125 -0.24 -8.54 -3.28
CA ILE A 125 1.10 -7.89 -3.23
C ILE A 125 2.21 -8.93 -3.16
N ASN A 126 2.08 -9.95 -2.31
CA ASN A 126 3.05 -11.05 -2.26
C ASN A 126 3.19 -11.76 -3.61
N GLY A 127 2.08 -12.01 -4.31
CA GLY A 127 2.10 -12.57 -5.66
C GLY A 127 2.89 -11.69 -6.65
N CYS A 128 2.63 -10.38 -6.64
CA CYS A 128 3.36 -9.43 -7.49
C CYS A 128 4.87 -9.41 -7.19
N ILE A 129 5.26 -9.49 -5.91
CA ILE A 129 6.68 -9.54 -5.51
C ILE A 129 7.32 -10.85 -5.97
N GLN A 130 6.62 -11.99 -5.83
CA GLN A 130 7.13 -13.28 -6.31
C GLN A 130 7.40 -13.27 -7.82
N GLU A 131 6.47 -12.73 -8.60
CA GLU A 131 6.64 -12.59 -10.05
C GLU A 131 7.79 -11.62 -10.40
N ASN A 132 7.94 -10.53 -9.67
CA ASN A 132 9.08 -9.62 -9.84
C ASN A 132 10.42 -10.31 -9.53
N ILE A 133 10.48 -11.16 -8.49
CA ILE A 133 11.70 -11.91 -8.16
C ILE A 133 12.03 -12.90 -9.28
N LYS A 134 11.06 -13.65 -9.79
CA LYS A 134 11.24 -14.57 -10.92
C LYS A 134 11.76 -13.82 -12.15
N LEU A 135 11.12 -12.71 -12.51
CA LEU A 135 11.54 -11.85 -13.63
C LEU A 135 12.98 -11.36 -13.44
N GLY A 136 13.34 -10.91 -12.25
CA GLY A 136 14.69 -10.43 -11.96
C GLY A 136 15.75 -11.52 -12.04
N MET A 137 15.42 -12.76 -11.65
CA MET A 137 16.29 -13.94 -11.82
C MET A 137 16.47 -14.26 -13.32
N GLU A 138 15.39 -14.29 -14.11
CA GLU A 138 15.43 -14.52 -15.56
C GLU A 138 16.25 -13.47 -16.30
N GLN A 139 16.17 -12.20 -15.87
CA GLN A 139 16.98 -11.09 -16.40
C GLN A 139 18.43 -11.10 -15.92
N GLY A 140 18.77 -11.98 -14.99
CA GLY A 140 20.06 -12.02 -14.34
C GLY A 140 20.37 -10.79 -13.46
N LEU A 141 19.35 -10.02 -13.10
CA LEU A 141 19.45 -8.85 -12.21
C LEU A 141 19.40 -9.25 -10.75
N TYR A 142 18.73 -10.33 -10.45
CA TYR A 142 18.71 -10.95 -9.11
C TYR A 142 19.52 -12.24 -9.12
N ARG A 143 19.94 -12.67 -7.93
CA ARG A 143 20.65 -13.93 -7.75
C ARG A 143 19.75 -15.11 -8.15
N ASP A 144 20.30 -16.15 -8.72
CA ASP A 144 19.59 -17.32 -9.23
C ASP A 144 19.21 -18.36 -8.15
N ASN A 145 19.72 -18.19 -6.93
CA ASN A 145 19.47 -19.07 -5.80
C ASN A 145 18.40 -18.55 -4.81
N LEU A 146 17.55 -17.61 -5.24
CA LEU A 146 16.48 -17.07 -4.40
C LEU A 146 15.26 -18.00 -4.42
N ASP A 147 14.60 -18.13 -3.27
CA ASP A 147 13.25 -18.67 -3.18
C ASP A 147 12.25 -17.49 -3.22
N PRO A 148 11.47 -17.33 -4.31
CA PRO A 148 10.54 -16.21 -4.46
C PRO A 148 9.49 -16.14 -3.35
N PHE A 149 9.03 -17.30 -2.85
CA PHE A 149 8.06 -17.35 -1.76
C PHE A 149 8.65 -16.81 -0.45
N LEU A 150 9.81 -17.30 -0.04
CA LEU A 150 10.45 -16.85 1.20
C LEU A 150 10.81 -15.36 1.13
N ILE A 151 11.40 -14.92 0.02
CA ILE A 151 11.84 -13.53 -0.13
C ILE A 151 10.65 -12.56 -0.14
N SER A 152 9.54 -12.90 -0.81
CA SER A 152 8.34 -12.07 -0.81
C SER A 152 7.75 -11.92 0.60
N HIS A 153 7.73 -12.99 1.38
CA HIS A 153 7.23 -12.98 2.75
C HIS A 153 8.15 -12.21 3.71
N PHE A 154 9.47 -12.32 3.54
CA PHE A 154 10.42 -11.48 4.30
C PHE A 154 10.17 -9.99 4.05
N TYR A 155 10.00 -9.59 2.79
CA TYR A 155 9.68 -8.21 2.46
C TYR A 155 8.36 -7.75 3.09
N SER A 156 7.29 -8.52 2.88
CA SER A 156 5.94 -8.14 3.35
C SER A 156 5.85 -8.07 4.87
N SER A 157 6.59 -8.92 5.59
CA SER A 157 6.62 -8.89 7.05
C SER A 157 7.33 -7.67 7.63
N GLN A 158 8.24 -7.04 6.86
CA GLN A 158 8.95 -5.85 7.30
C GLN A 158 8.16 -4.56 7.11
N VAL A 159 7.22 -4.51 6.15
CA VAL A 159 6.44 -3.28 5.86
C VAL A 159 5.62 -2.79 7.07
N PRO A 160 4.86 -3.63 7.79
CA PRO A 160 4.16 -3.20 8.99
C PRO A 160 5.09 -2.66 10.09
N MET A 161 6.29 -3.23 10.23
CA MET A 161 7.29 -2.76 11.20
C MET A 161 7.73 -1.32 10.92
N CYS A 162 7.73 -0.89 9.66
CA CYS A 162 8.08 0.49 9.29
C CYS A 162 7.10 1.53 9.84
N THR A 163 5.89 1.12 10.24
CA THR A 163 4.86 1.99 10.84
C THR A 163 4.72 1.81 12.35
N ASP A 164 5.53 0.94 12.94
CA ASP A 164 5.51 0.69 14.37
C ASP A 164 6.27 1.78 15.13
N GLY A 165 5.53 2.63 15.84
CA GLY A 165 6.07 3.75 16.63
C GLY A 165 6.84 3.33 17.88
N GLU A 166 6.70 2.10 18.36
CA GLU A 166 7.52 1.56 19.47
C GLU A 166 8.92 1.22 18.96
N THR A 167 9.00 0.60 17.78
CA THR A 167 10.27 0.25 17.13
C THR A 167 10.96 1.48 16.54
N PHE A 168 10.20 2.35 15.88
CA PHE A 168 10.71 3.56 15.22
C PHE A 168 9.95 4.80 15.69
N PRO A 169 10.39 5.47 16.78
CA PRO A 169 9.74 6.67 17.28
C PRO A 169 9.62 7.77 16.24
N ALA A 170 8.39 8.31 16.05
CA ALA A 170 8.05 9.24 14.98
C ALA A 170 8.75 10.61 15.09
N ASP A 171 9.24 10.97 16.27
CA ASP A 171 10.07 12.17 16.52
C ASP A 171 11.49 12.04 15.95
N LYS A 172 11.96 10.81 15.71
CA LYS A 172 13.31 10.52 15.20
C LYS A 172 13.34 9.99 13.77
N TYR A 173 12.31 9.28 13.39
CA TYR A 173 12.26 8.56 12.11
C TYR A 173 10.96 8.83 11.36
N SER A 174 11.06 9.23 10.10
CA SER A 174 9.90 9.30 9.21
C SER A 174 9.72 7.99 8.45
N PHE A 175 8.47 7.62 8.16
CA PHE A 175 8.17 6.42 7.38
C PHE A 175 8.96 6.35 6.05
N PRO A 176 9.05 7.42 5.22
CA PRO A 176 9.83 7.36 3.98
C PRO A 176 11.31 6.99 4.20
N LYS A 177 11.91 7.49 5.29
CA LYS A 177 13.30 7.18 5.63
C LYS A 177 13.48 5.71 6.03
N ILE A 178 12.60 5.19 6.89
CA ILE A 178 12.64 3.78 7.32
C ILE A 178 12.45 2.85 6.13
N HIS A 179 11.41 3.12 5.34
CA HIS A 179 11.08 2.32 4.16
C HIS A 179 12.20 2.33 3.12
N LEU A 180 12.84 3.47 2.90
CA LEU A 180 13.99 3.58 2.01
C LEU A 180 15.16 2.71 2.47
N GLU A 181 15.49 2.71 3.77
CA GLU A 181 16.57 1.85 4.29
C GLU A 181 16.19 0.37 4.21
N MET A 182 14.96 0.01 4.50
CA MET A 182 14.46 -1.35 4.30
C MET A 182 14.60 -1.79 2.84
N MET A 183 14.23 -0.95 1.89
CA MET A 183 14.37 -1.23 0.45
C MET A 183 15.82 -1.35 0.01
N ARG A 184 16.71 -0.51 0.51
CA ARG A 184 18.16 -0.62 0.27
C ARG A 184 18.71 -1.96 0.72
N TYR A 185 18.32 -2.39 1.92
CA TYR A 185 18.71 -3.67 2.48
C TYR A 185 18.17 -4.83 1.63
N HIS A 186 16.88 -4.77 1.29
CA HIS A 186 16.20 -5.79 0.49
C HIS A 186 16.83 -5.94 -0.89
N ILE A 187 16.94 -4.86 -1.67
CA ILE A 187 17.50 -4.92 -3.03
C ILE A 187 18.93 -5.45 -3.01
N ARG A 188 19.78 -4.98 -2.10
CA ARG A 188 21.15 -5.47 -2.00
C ARG A 188 21.23 -6.94 -1.61
N GLY A 189 20.26 -7.42 -0.83
CA GLY A 189 20.16 -8.83 -0.45
C GLY A 189 19.77 -9.76 -1.59
N ILE A 190 19.02 -9.28 -2.59
CA ILE A 190 18.54 -10.09 -3.71
C ILE A 190 19.31 -9.87 -5.02
N ALA A 191 19.93 -8.71 -5.21
CA ALA A 191 20.58 -8.35 -6.47
C ALA A 191 21.83 -9.22 -6.75
N SER A 192 22.02 -9.55 -8.02
CA SER A 192 23.27 -10.07 -8.57
C SER A 192 24.32 -8.96 -8.74
N GLU A 193 25.54 -9.29 -9.13
CA GLU A 193 26.55 -8.29 -9.47
C GLU A 193 26.07 -7.37 -10.62
N LYS A 194 25.42 -7.94 -11.64
CA LYS A 194 24.79 -7.19 -12.75
C LYS A 194 23.72 -6.25 -12.22
N GLY A 195 22.85 -6.72 -11.31
CA GLY A 195 21.80 -5.92 -10.69
C GLY A 195 22.35 -4.79 -9.83
N LEU A 196 23.40 -5.03 -9.05
CA LEU A 196 24.06 -4.00 -8.25
C LEU A 196 24.70 -2.91 -9.13
N LYS A 197 25.29 -3.29 -10.26
CA LYS A 197 25.82 -2.33 -11.23
C LYS A 197 24.72 -1.46 -11.81
N TYR A 198 23.64 -2.08 -12.28
CA TYR A 198 22.46 -1.37 -12.78
C TYR A 198 21.88 -0.41 -11.75
N LEU A 199 21.69 -0.86 -10.52
CA LEU A 199 21.19 -0.03 -9.42
C LEU A 199 22.07 1.21 -9.17
N LYS A 200 23.39 1.05 -9.16
CA LYS A 200 24.32 2.18 -8.98
C LYS A 200 24.21 3.22 -10.09
N GLU A 201 24.04 2.78 -11.33
CA GLU A 201 23.87 3.67 -12.49
C GLU A 201 22.55 4.43 -12.40
N LYS A 202 21.44 3.74 -12.07
CA LYS A 202 20.11 4.33 -11.90
C LYS A 202 20.07 5.38 -10.81
N VAL A 203 20.65 5.08 -9.65
CA VAL A 203 20.71 6.01 -8.51
C VAL A 203 21.46 7.30 -8.86
N LYS A 204 22.55 7.19 -9.63
CA LYS A 204 23.28 8.37 -10.12
C LYS A 204 22.46 9.22 -11.09
N GLN A 205 21.71 8.58 -11.99
CA GLN A 205 20.89 9.28 -13.00
C GLN A 205 19.70 10.01 -12.38
N GLU A 206 19.01 9.37 -11.44
CA GLU A 206 17.80 9.93 -10.82
C GLU A 206 18.09 10.83 -9.61
N LYS A 207 19.37 11.04 -9.24
CA LYS A 207 19.82 11.79 -8.04
C LYS A 207 19.13 11.35 -6.74
N ILE A 208 18.77 10.08 -6.66
CA ILE A 208 18.10 9.51 -5.50
C ILE A 208 19.17 9.13 -4.47
N GLN A 209 18.95 9.51 -3.22
CA GLN A 209 19.76 9.01 -2.11
C GLN A 209 19.29 7.58 -1.78
N LEU A 210 19.84 6.60 -2.48
CA LEU A 210 19.73 5.16 -2.14
C LEU A 210 21.02 4.68 -1.50
#